data_2305d0eaf9d0fd9753e4ffae9e641880
#
_entry.id   2305d0eaf9d0fd9753e4ffae9e641880
#
_cell.length_a   1.000
_cell.length_b   1.000
_cell.length_c   1.000
_cell.angle_alpha   90.00
_cell.angle_beta   90.00
_cell.angle_gamma   90.00
#
_symmetry.space_group_name_H-M   'P 1'
#
loop_
_entity.id
_entity.type
_entity.pdbx_description
1 polymer ?
#
loop_
_entity_poly.entity_id
_entity_poly.type
_entity_poly.pdbx_seq_one_letter_code
_entity_poly.pdbx_strand_id
1 'polypeptide(L)'
;MAIIDVIKYEGGNDTFVYKHPTEDFNSGTQLIVHESQEAVFFRDGKARDRFGAGKYTLDTESLPLMKRFFKAIAGGPSQFHAEVYFINLTTIRGIKWGTDSKVRMYDPASGLHIEIGAFGEFNIRINDSGKVLLKLIGTELGLKKEDILGSSGYTNASVSGKFRALVMTKVKSFLPKAIRENNIDILEVDEHLDEISEYIRKELNVVF
;
A
#
# COMPACT_ATOMS: atom_id res chain seq x y z
N MET A 1 34.67 -1.78 -21.90
CA MET A 1 34.15 -2.17 -20.57
C MET A 1 32.65 -1.98 -20.65
N ALA A 2 31.85 -3.03 -20.62
CA ALA A 2 30.39 -2.89 -20.66
C ALA A 2 29.97 -2.28 -19.31
N ILE A 3 29.31 -1.12 -19.35
CA ILE A 3 28.66 -0.53 -18.18
C ILE A 3 27.48 -1.44 -17.84
N ILE A 4 27.55 -2.12 -16.70
CA ILE A 4 26.44 -2.93 -16.20
C ILE A 4 25.49 -1.97 -15.49
N ASP A 5 24.29 -1.81 -16.03
CA ASP A 5 23.24 -1.03 -15.40
C ASP A 5 22.76 -1.73 -14.12
N VAL A 6 22.50 -0.97 -13.07
CA VAL A 6 22.01 -1.48 -11.80
C VAL A 6 20.68 -0.84 -11.47
N ILE A 7 19.67 -1.66 -11.27
CA ILE A 7 18.32 -1.27 -10.83
C ILE A 7 18.21 -1.56 -9.34
N LYS A 8 17.96 -0.55 -8.52
CA LYS A 8 17.72 -0.66 -7.08
C LYS A 8 16.93 0.53 -6.57
N TYR A 9 16.33 0.39 -5.41
CA TYR A 9 15.71 1.48 -4.66
C TYR A 9 16.34 1.59 -3.27
N GLU A 10 16.91 2.75 -2.96
CA GLU A 10 17.58 3.07 -1.68
C GLU A 10 16.90 4.25 -0.96
N GLY A 11 15.63 4.51 -1.25
CA GLY A 11 14.86 5.58 -0.60
C GLY A 11 14.39 5.24 0.80
N GLY A 12 13.70 6.20 1.44
CA GLY A 12 13.21 6.06 2.79
C GLY A 12 12.05 5.06 2.94
N ASN A 13 11.81 4.65 4.20
CA ASN A 13 10.73 3.72 4.55
C ASN A 13 9.32 4.36 4.51
N ASP A 14 9.22 5.63 4.20
CA ASP A 14 7.97 6.38 4.04
C ASP A 14 7.32 6.20 2.66
N THR A 15 8.03 5.56 1.73
CA THR A 15 7.54 5.25 0.39
C THR A 15 7.06 3.81 0.34
N PHE A 16 5.79 3.60 0.04
CA PHE A 16 5.18 2.27 -0.13
C PHE A 16 5.51 1.65 -1.48
N VAL A 17 5.46 2.46 -2.51
CA VAL A 17 5.72 2.03 -3.88
C VAL A 17 6.52 3.11 -4.60
N TYR A 18 7.58 2.68 -5.26
CA TYR A 18 8.46 3.52 -6.07
C TYR A 18 8.55 2.95 -7.48
N LYS A 19 8.21 3.75 -8.47
CA LYS A 19 8.45 3.42 -9.88
C LYS A 19 9.87 3.84 -10.25
N HIS A 20 10.65 2.89 -10.76
CA HIS A 20 11.98 3.19 -11.29
C HIS A 20 11.85 4.08 -12.54
N PRO A 21 12.69 5.11 -12.71
CA PRO A 21 12.54 6.08 -13.81
C PRO A 21 12.91 5.50 -15.19
N THR A 22 13.76 4.47 -15.22
CA THR A 22 14.16 3.79 -16.46
C THR A 22 13.18 2.67 -16.77
N GLU A 23 12.76 2.55 -18.02
CA GLU A 23 11.85 1.53 -18.52
C GLU A 23 12.48 0.65 -19.61
N ASP A 24 13.63 1.06 -20.15
CA ASP A 24 14.39 0.30 -21.14
C ASP A 24 15.62 -0.34 -20.51
N PHE A 25 15.69 -1.66 -20.55
CA PHE A 25 16.74 -2.43 -19.89
C PHE A 25 17.45 -3.34 -20.88
N ASN A 26 18.75 -3.51 -20.64
CA ASN A 26 19.59 -4.46 -21.37
C ASN A 26 19.61 -5.81 -20.65
N SER A 27 19.72 -6.91 -21.43
CA SER A 27 20.07 -8.21 -20.87
C SER A 27 21.42 -8.11 -20.15
N GLY A 28 21.48 -8.62 -18.92
CA GLY A 28 22.65 -8.48 -18.03
C GLY A 28 22.57 -7.34 -17.02
N THR A 29 21.56 -6.46 -17.11
CA THR A 29 21.26 -5.48 -16.04
C THR A 29 21.13 -6.18 -14.69
N GLN A 30 21.71 -5.62 -13.64
CA GLN A 30 21.61 -6.16 -12.27
C GLN A 30 20.41 -5.55 -11.55
N LEU A 31 19.53 -6.40 -11.01
CA LEU A 31 18.46 -6.00 -10.12
C LEU A 31 18.86 -6.33 -8.68
N ILE A 32 18.83 -5.34 -7.79
CA ILE A 32 19.08 -5.50 -6.36
C ILE A 32 17.78 -5.17 -5.62
N VAL A 33 17.26 -6.13 -4.86
CA VAL A 33 16.05 -6.00 -4.03
C VAL A 33 16.46 -6.22 -2.58
N HIS A 34 16.19 -5.24 -1.71
CA HIS A 34 16.49 -5.35 -0.29
C HIS A 34 15.50 -6.27 0.42
N GLU A 35 15.87 -6.79 1.62
CA GLU A 35 15.07 -7.77 2.38
C GLU A 35 13.65 -7.29 2.71
N SER A 36 13.46 -5.99 2.84
CA SER A 36 12.16 -5.37 3.12
C SER A 36 11.37 -4.98 1.87
N GLN A 37 11.81 -5.41 0.70
CA GLN A 37 11.24 -4.98 -0.58
C GLN A 37 10.85 -6.17 -1.46
N GLU A 38 9.97 -5.91 -2.41
CA GLU A 38 9.71 -6.74 -3.58
C GLU A 38 9.80 -5.86 -4.83
N ALA A 39 10.42 -6.37 -5.88
CA ALA A 39 10.40 -5.71 -7.19
C ALA A 39 9.40 -6.41 -8.12
N VAL A 40 8.57 -5.63 -8.80
CA VAL A 40 7.59 -6.13 -9.76
C VAL A 40 7.82 -5.50 -11.12
N PHE A 41 8.02 -6.35 -12.11
CA PHE A 41 8.09 -5.95 -13.51
C PHE A 41 6.68 -5.88 -14.09
N PHE A 42 6.34 -4.72 -14.64
CA PHE A 42 5.02 -4.42 -15.14
C PHE A 42 5.09 -4.06 -16.62
N ARG A 43 4.20 -4.65 -17.42
CA ARG A 43 4.13 -4.37 -18.85
C ARG A 43 2.71 -4.58 -19.40
N ASP A 44 2.30 -3.68 -20.29
CA ASP A 44 0.99 -3.72 -20.93
C ASP A 44 -0.16 -3.80 -19.90
N GLY A 45 -0.06 -3.02 -18.80
CA GLY A 45 -1.05 -3.00 -17.74
C GLY A 45 -1.11 -4.27 -16.87
N LYS A 46 -0.07 -5.14 -16.90
CA LYS A 46 -0.03 -6.40 -16.15
C LYS A 46 1.30 -6.62 -15.45
N ALA A 47 1.22 -7.03 -14.18
CA ALA A 47 2.37 -7.57 -13.48
C ALA A 47 2.84 -8.85 -14.19
N ARG A 48 4.14 -8.95 -14.45
CA ARG A 48 4.79 -10.07 -15.14
C ARG A 48 5.61 -10.88 -14.15
N ASP A 49 6.81 -10.45 -13.87
CA ASP A 49 7.74 -11.16 -13.01
C ASP A 49 7.88 -10.41 -11.69
N ARG A 50 8.06 -11.14 -10.59
CA ARG A 50 8.24 -10.62 -9.24
C ARG A 50 9.52 -11.17 -8.63
N PHE A 51 10.25 -10.32 -7.93
CA PHE A 51 11.50 -10.65 -7.28
C PHE A 51 11.44 -10.26 -5.80
N GLY A 52 11.64 -11.23 -4.93
CA GLY A 52 11.89 -10.99 -3.52
C GLY A 52 13.30 -10.46 -3.27
N ALA A 53 13.71 -10.41 -2.01
CA ALA A 53 15.05 -9.97 -1.62
C ALA A 53 16.15 -10.78 -2.34
N GLY A 54 17.15 -10.08 -2.83
CA GLY A 54 18.29 -10.70 -3.50
C GLY A 54 18.91 -9.86 -4.60
N LYS A 55 19.91 -10.44 -5.23
CA LYS A 55 20.59 -9.88 -6.40
C LYS A 55 20.34 -10.80 -7.61
N TYR A 56 19.84 -10.23 -8.68
CA TYR A 56 19.44 -10.96 -9.89
C TYR A 56 20.13 -10.33 -11.09
N THR A 57 20.51 -11.18 -12.07
CA THR A 57 20.89 -10.72 -13.39
C THR A 57 19.67 -10.84 -14.29
N LEU A 58 19.26 -9.74 -14.91
CA LEU A 58 18.08 -9.73 -15.77
C LEU A 58 18.42 -10.31 -17.14
N ASP A 59 17.87 -11.47 -17.42
CA ASP A 59 17.99 -12.20 -18.68
C ASP A 59 16.69 -12.96 -18.99
N THR A 60 16.71 -13.77 -20.05
CA THR A 60 15.54 -14.54 -20.43
C THR A 60 15.19 -15.68 -19.47
N GLU A 61 16.11 -16.06 -18.57
CA GLU A 61 15.87 -17.11 -17.57
C GLU A 61 15.27 -16.52 -16.31
N SER A 62 15.79 -15.38 -15.85
CA SER A 62 15.30 -14.68 -14.67
C SER A 62 13.95 -13.96 -14.88
N LEU A 63 13.57 -13.69 -16.13
CA LEU A 63 12.33 -13.03 -16.52
C LEU A 63 11.44 -13.93 -17.41
N PRO A 64 10.93 -15.06 -16.92
CA PRO A 64 10.23 -16.04 -17.75
C PRO A 64 8.95 -15.49 -18.40
N LEU A 65 8.20 -14.60 -17.69
CA LEU A 65 6.99 -13.98 -18.23
C LEU A 65 7.29 -12.82 -19.19
N MET A 66 8.50 -12.26 -19.10
CA MET A 66 8.97 -11.19 -19.98
C MET A 66 9.77 -11.72 -21.19
N LYS A 67 10.15 -13.00 -21.20
CA LYS A 67 10.99 -13.63 -22.24
C LYS A 67 10.60 -13.27 -23.67
N ARG A 68 9.31 -13.29 -23.99
CA ARG A 68 8.78 -12.98 -25.32
C ARG A 68 8.96 -11.51 -25.76
N PHE A 69 9.31 -10.62 -24.81
CA PHE A 69 9.48 -9.20 -25.08
C PHE A 69 10.93 -8.79 -25.28
N PHE A 70 11.86 -9.70 -25.08
CA PHE A 70 13.26 -9.47 -25.40
C PHE A 70 13.43 -9.30 -26.92
N LYS A 71 14.07 -8.21 -27.30
CA LYS A 71 14.43 -7.93 -28.69
C LYS A 71 15.93 -8.08 -28.84
N ALA A 72 16.35 -8.97 -29.73
CA ALA A 72 17.75 -9.08 -30.09
C ALA A 72 18.19 -7.83 -30.87
N ILE A 73 19.30 -7.23 -30.47
CA ILE A 73 19.96 -6.16 -31.22
C ILE A 73 21.10 -6.79 -32.00
N ALA A 74 21.23 -6.43 -33.26
CA ALA A 74 22.30 -6.97 -34.12
C ALA A 74 23.68 -6.64 -33.52
N GLY A 75 24.41 -7.67 -33.03
CA GLY A 75 25.73 -7.56 -32.42
C GLY A 75 25.77 -7.00 -31.01
N GLY A 76 24.62 -6.84 -30.34
CA GLY A 76 24.53 -6.31 -28.98
C GLY A 76 23.67 -7.15 -28.03
N PRO A 77 23.57 -6.76 -26.73
CA PRO A 77 22.72 -7.42 -25.76
C PRO A 77 21.25 -7.27 -26.16
N SER A 78 20.43 -8.26 -25.81
CA SER A 78 18.98 -8.15 -25.96
C SER A 78 18.42 -7.04 -25.06
N GLN A 79 17.46 -6.28 -25.59
CA GLN A 79 16.75 -5.24 -24.82
C GLN A 79 15.31 -5.62 -24.58
N PHE A 80 14.76 -5.09 -23.49
CA PHE A 80 13.35 -5.18 -23.20
C PHE A 80 12.84 -3.91 -22.55
N HIS A 81 11.56 -3.63 -22.74
CA HIS A 81 10.87 -2.50 -22.16
C HIS A 81 9.89 -2.96 -21.09
N ALA A 82 10.00 -2.43 -19.87
CA ALA A 82 9.10 -2.71 -18.77
C ALA A 82 9.17 -1.59 -17.72
N GLU A 83 8.08 -1.36 -17.03
CA GLU A 83 8.09 -0.57 -15.81
C GLU A 83 8.52 -1.45 -14.64
N VAL A 84 9.38 -0.92 -13.76
CA VAL A 84 9.82 -1.61 -12.55
C VAL A 84 9.33 -0.86 -11.33
N TYR A 85 8.57 -1.55 -10.49
CA TYR A 85 8.06 -1.03 -9.23
C TYR A 85 8.74 -1.73 -8.06
N PHE A 86 9.31 -0.95 -7.14
CA PHE A 86 9.78 -1.45 -5.85
C PHE A 86 8.70 -1.20 -4.81
N ILE A 87 8.35 -2.25 -4.08
CA ILE A 87 7.27 -2.24 -3.08
C ILE A 87 7.89 -2.48 -1.72
N ASN A 88 7.66 -1.54 -0.81
CA ASN A 88 8.12 -1.65 0.56
C ASN A 88 7.15 -2.54 1.35
N LEU A 89 7.66 -3.64 1.90
CA LEU A 89 6.92 -4.62 2.68
C LEU A 89 6.99 -4.36 4.19
N THR A 90 7.70 -3.31 4.62
CA THR A 90 7.78 -2.95 6.03
C THR A 90 6.45 -2.43 6.55
N THR A 91 6.24 -2.61 7.86
CA THR A 91 5.08 -2.01 8.52
C THR A 91 5.34 -0.53 8.79
N ILE A 92 4.55 0.35 8.20
CA ILE A 92 4.54 1.77 8.53
C ILE A 92 3.65 1.96 9.75
N ARG A 93 4.22 2.52 10.81
CA ARG A 93 3.60 2.62 12.13
C ARG A 93 3.20 4.04 12.48
N GLY A 94 2.30 4.17 13.46
CA GLY A 94 1.96 5.42 14.11
C GLY A 94 1.20 6.37 13.19
N ILE A 95 0.32 5.84 12.34
CA ILE A 95 -0.52 6.66 11.48
C ILE A 95 -1.69 7.20 12.28
N LYS A 96 -1.65 8.47 12.62
CA LYS A 96 -2.70 9.13 13.40
C LYS A 96 -3.98 9.32 12.58
N TRP A 97 -5.11 9.05 13.22
CA TRP A 97 -6.42 9.24 12.63
C TRP A 97 -7.42 9.82 13.65
N GLY A 98 -8.50 10.38 13.16
CA GLY A 98 -9.62 10.83 13.96
C GLY A 98 -10.85 11.02 13.11
N THR A 99 -12.02 10.84 13.69
CA THR A 99 -13.29 11.12 13.03
C THR A 99 -13.43 12.62 12.79
N ASP A 100 -13.70 13.02 11.55
CA ASP A 100 -13.90 14.42 11.14
C ASP A 100 -15.23 14.99 11.62
N SER A 101 -16.18 14.13 11.93
CA SER A 101 -17.47 14.44 12.52
C SER A 101 -17.89 13.33 13.48
N LYS A 102 -18.71 13.68 14.47
CA LYS A 102 -19.27 12.71 15.40
C LYS A 102 -20.23 11.75 14.69
N VAL A 103 -20.27 10.53 15.18
CA VAL A 103 -21.16 9.47 14.72
C VAL A 103 -22.31 9.37 15.69
N ARG A 104 -23.54 9.48 15.16
CA ARG A 104 -24.76 9.30 15.96
C ARG A 104 -25.09 7.83 16.12
N MET A 105 -25.39 7.42 17.32
CA MET A 105 -25.90 6.08 17.61
C MET A 105 -26.95 6.10 18.71
N TYR A 106 -27.80 5.07 18.71
CA TYR A 106 -28.67 4.77 19.83
C TYR A 106 -27.92 3.85 20.79
N ASP A 107 -27.85 4.26 22.04
CA ASP A 107 -27.30 3.43 23.12
C ASP A 107 -28.43 2.69 23.83
N PRO A 108 -28.48 1.35 23.73
CA PRO A 108 -29.55 0.58 24.35
C PRO A 108 -29.50 0.58 25.87
N ALA A 109 -28.32 0.73 26.48
CA ALA A 109 -28.16 0.70 27.93
C ALA A 109 -28.76 1.93 28.59
N SER A 110 -28.47 3.12 28.07
CA SER A 110 -29.01 4.38 28.57
C SER A 110 -30.37 4.76 27.97
N GLY A 111 -30.77 4.16 26.86
CA GLY A 111 -31.98 4.53 26.09
C GLY A 111 -31.86 5.87 25.36
N LEU A 112 -30.66 6.40 25.20
CA LEU A 112 -30.39 7.73 24.63
C LEU A 112 -29.78 7.66 23.24
N HIS A 113 -30.02 8.71 22.45
CA HIS A 113 -29.24 8.99 21.24
C HIS A 113 -28.02 9.80 21.62
N ILE A 114 -26.85 9.24 21.32
CA ILE A 114 -25.55 9.83 21.66
C ILE A 114 -24.74 10.15 20.40
N GLU A 115 -23.77 11.02 20.54
CA GLU A 115 -22.79 11.36 19.51
C GLU A 115 -21.39 11.02 19.99
N ILE A 116 -20.72 10.09 19.30
CA ILE A 116 -19.37 9.65 19.63
C ILE A 116 -18.37 10.08 18.57
N GLY A 117 -17.19 10.43 19.01
CA GLY A 117 -16.01 10.64 18.19
C GLY A 117 -14.91 9.67 18.62
N ALA A 118 -14.02 9.34 17.72
CA ALA A 118 -12.88 8.48 18.01
C ALA A 118 -11.63 9.00 17.33
N PHE A 119 -10.49 8.74 17.94
CA PHE A 119 -9.16 8.99 17.38
C PHE A 119 -8.20 7.91 17.85
N GLY A 120 -7.10 7.77 17.16
CA GLY A 120 -6.11 6.76 17.50
C GLY A 120 -4.99 6.69 16.48
N GLU A 121 -4.30 5.56 16.49
CA GLU A 121 -3.23 5.26 15.56
C GLU A 121 -3.48 3.90 14.91
N PHE A 122 -3.06 3.74 13.67
CA PHE A 122 -3.02 2.44 13.01
C PHE A 122 -1.68 2.20 12.32
N ASN A 123 -1.42 0.95 12.03
CA ASN A 123 -0.26 0.52 11.28
C ASN A 123 -0.71 -0.08 9.95
N ILE A 124 0.07 0.16 8.90
CA ILE A 124 -0.20 -0.35 7.56
C ILE A 124 0.98 -1.17 7.05
N ARG A 125 0.69 -2.28 6.38
CA ARG A 125 1.66 -3.09 5.66
C ARG A 125 1.04 -3.58 4.35
N ILE A 126 1.85 -3.61 3.29
CA ILE A 126 1.46 -4.24 2.04
C ILE A 126 1.61 -5.76 2.18
N ASN A 127 0.52 -6.50 2.00
CA ASN A 127 0.51 -7.97 2.02
C ASN A 127 0.51 -8.57 0.60
N ASP A 128 0.01 -7.85 -0.39
CA ASP A 128 -0.05 -8.28 -1.78
C ASP A 128 0.32 -7.13 -2.71
N SER A 129 1.56 -7.16 -3.18
CA SER A 129 2.12 -6.15 -4.07
C SER A 129 1.35 -6.02 -5.40
N GLY A 130 0.84 -7.13 -5.93
CA GLY A 130 0.07 -7.10 -7.18
C GLY A 130 -1.27 -6.39 -7.02
N LYS A 131 -1.96 -6.60 -5.91
CA LYS A 131 -3.22 -5.91 -5.63
C LYS A 131 -3.01 -4.41 -5.43
N VAL A 132 -1.93 -4.02 -4.75
CA VAL A 132 -1.58 -2.61 -4.55
C VAL A 132 -1.31 -1.92 -5.88
N LEU A 133 -0.51 -2.53 -6.75
CA LEU A 133 -0.23 -1.98 -8.08
C LEU A 133 -1.49 -1.81 -8.92
N LEU A 134 -2.37 -2.81 -8.92
CA LEU A 134 -3.59 -2.77 -9.73
C LEU A 134 -4.68 -1.84 -9.18
N LYS A 135 -4.81 -1.76 -7.84
CA LYS A 135 -5.91 -1.02 -7.20
C LYS A 135 -5.58 0.40 -6.82
N LEU A 136 -4.33 0.69 -6.44
CA LEU A 136 -3.96 1.96 -5.83
C LEU A 136 -3.13 2.86 -6.75
N ILE A 137 -2.28 2.31 -7.61
CA ILE A 137 -1.31 3.11 -8.36
C ILE A 137 -1.83 3.50 -9.73
N GLY A 138 -2.53 2.60 -10.41
CA GLY A 138 -3.00 2.89 -11.78
C GLY A 138 -1.87 3.41 -12.66
N THR A 139 -1.92 4.69 -13.00
CA THR A 139 -0.91 5.38 -13.83
C THR A 139 0.04 6.29 -13.04
N GLU A 140 -0.04 6.31 -11.71
CA GLU A 140 0.80 7.18 -10.88
C GLU A 140 2.21 6.62 -10.68
N LEU A 141 3.20 7.52 -10.55
CA LEU A 141 4.63 7.17 -10.48
C LEU A 141 5.07 6.61 -9.13
N GLY A 142 4.17 6.48 -8.16
CA GLY A 142 4.48 5.93 -6.84
C GLY A 142 3.41 6.21 -5.81
N LEU A 143 3.59 5.68 -4.61
CA LEU A 143 2.71 5.84 -3.47
C LEU A 143 3.55 6.09 -2.21
N LYS A 144 3.46 7.27 -1.64
CA LYS A 144 4.14 7.65 -0.40
C LYS A 144 3.20 7.60 0.80
N LYS A 145 3.80 7.66 1.99
CA LYS A 145 3.05 7.75 3.25
C LYS A 145 2.11 8.97 3.28
N GLU A 146 2.59 10.13 2.82
CA GLU A 146 1.79 11.35 2.70
C GLU A 146 0.59 11.17 1.78
N ASP A 147 0.74 10.33 0.78
CA ASP A 147 -0.31 10.02 -0.17
C ASP A 147 -1.43 9.19 0.47
N ILE A 148 -1.17 8.35 1.41
CA ILE A 148 -2.17 7.59 2.17
C ILE A 148 -2.75 8.44 3.31
N LEU A 149 -1.94 9.28 3.93
CA LEU A 149 -2.31 10.01 5.14
C LEU A 149 -2.94 11.38 4.87
N GLY A 150 -2.68 11.95 3.70
CA GLY A 150 -2.92 13.36 3.41
C GLY A 150 -2.00 14.26 4.25
N SER A 151 -1.27 15.14 3.64
CA SER A 151 -0.67 16.27 4.37
C SER A 151 -1.78 17.06 5.06
N SER A 152 -1.50 17.64 6.21
CA SER A 152 -2.40 18.47 7.03
C SER A 152 -2.88 19.74 6.31
N GLY A 153 -3.49 19.61 5.16
CA GLY A 153 -4.03 20.71 4.36
C GLY A 153 -4.93 20.13 3.28
N TYR A 154 -6.12 20.66 3.21
CA TYR A 154 -7.12 20.38 2.18
C TYR A 154 -6.57 20.72 0.77
N THR A 155 -5.75 19.86 0.21
CA THR A 155 -5.32 19.99 -1.18
C THR A 155 -5.82 18.81 -1.98
N ASN A 156 -6.56 19.19 -3.01
CA ASN A 156 -7.31 18.42 -3.97
C ASN A 156 -6.61 17.19 -4.56
N ALA A 157 -7.38 16.10 -4.61
CA ALA A 157 -7.43 15.11 -5.72
C ALA A 157 -6.20 14.24 -5.98
N SER A 158 -5.41 13.86 -4.99
CA SER A 158 -4.51 12.72 -5.12
C SER A 158 -5.20 11.45 -4.58
N VAL A 159 -4.75 10.27 -5.06
CA VAL A 159 -5.20 8.94 -4.59
C VAL A 159 -5.20 8.84 -3.06
N SER A 160 -4.32 9.56 -2.41
CA SER A 160 -4.12 9.67 -0.97
C SER A 160 -5.31 10.16 -0.17
N GLY A 161 -5.90 11.24 -0.58
CA GLY A 161 -7.10 11.76 0.09
C GLY A 161 -8.27 10.77 0.01
N LYS A 162 -8.35 10.01 -1.08
CA LYS A 162 -9.41 9.03 -1.30
C LYS A 162 -9.27 7.80 -0.40
N PHE A 163 -8.03 7.29 -0.21
CA PHE A 163 -7.81 6.13 0.66
C PHE A 163 -8.13 6.45 2.12
N ARG A 164 -7.60 7.56 2.64
CA ARG A 164 -7.90 8.01 4.01
C ARG A 164 -9.40 8.24 4.20
N ALA A 165 -10.06 8.94 3.28
CA ALA A 165 -11.49 9.19 3.36
C ALA A 165 -12.29 7.87 3.38
N LEU A 166 -11.89 6.89 2.57
CA LEU A 166 -12.52 5.57 2.55
C LEU A 166 -12.33 4.83 3.88
N VAL A 167 -11.11 4.82 4.43
CA VAL A 167 -10.84 4.23 5.76
C VAL A 167 -11.69 4.91 6.82
N MET A 168 -11.71 6.25 6.87
CA MET A 168 -12.50 7.01 7.87
C MET A 168 -14.00 6.75 7.74
N THR A 169 -14.52 6.67 6.52
CA THR A 169 -15.93 6.32 6.29
C THR A 169 -16.25 4.93 6.84
N LYS A 170 -15.33 3.96 6.65
CA LYS A 170 -15.50 2.61 7.19
C LYS A 170 -15.39 2.58 8.71
N VAL A 171 -14.41 3.26 9.29
CA VAL A 171 -14.27 3.37 10.76
C VAL A 171 -15.54 3.96 11.39
N LYS A 172 -16.08 5.05 10.84
CA LYS A 172 -17.36 5.61 11.31
C LYS A 172 -18.53 4.63 11.23
N SER A 173 -18.55 3.76 10.22
CA SER A 173 -19.58 2.73 10.09
C SER A 173 -19.38 1.58 11.08
N PHE A 174 -18.13 1.19 11.35
CA PHE A 174 -17.81 0.05 12.20
C PHE A 174 -17.82 0.39 13.69
N LEU A 175 -17.54 1.62 14.08
CA LEU A 175 -17.51 2.04 15.49
C LEU A 175 -18.84 1.78 16.23
N PRO A 176 -20.01 2.21 15.75
CA PRO A 176 -21.28 1.87 16.41
C PRO A 176 -21.61 0.38 16.37
N LYS A 177 -21.13 -0.34 15.36
CA LYS A 177 -21.33 -1.80 15.26
C LYS A 177 -20.51 -2.50 16.32
N ALA A 178 -19.22 -2.13 16.47
CA ALA A 178 -18.34 -2.69 17.47
C ALA A 178 -18.94 -2.57 18.88
N ILE A 179 -19.43 -1.39 19.23
CA ILE A 179 -20.07 -1.12 20.52
C ILE A 179 -21.32 -2.01 20.72
N ARG A 180 -22.20 -2.08 19.73
CA ARG A 180 -23.45 -2.84 19.85
C ARG A 180 -23.23 -4.36 19.83
N GLU A 181 -22.39 -4.87 18.94
CA GLU A 181 -22.18 -6.31 18.76
C GLU A 181 -21.41 -6.93 19.93
N ASN A 182 -20.59 -6.14 20.61
CA ASN A 182 -19.90 -6.58 21.83
C ASN A 182 -20.65 -6.19 23.12
N ASN A 183 -21.88 -5.63 23.03
CA ASN A 183 -22.68 -5.19 24.17
C ASN A 183 -21.94 -4.25 25.13
N ILE A 184 -21.13 -3.35 24.59
CA ILE A 184 -20.32 -2.41 25.39
C ILE A 184 -21.21 -1.28 25.87
N ASP A 185 -21.22 -1.05 27.19
CA ASP A 185 -21.83 0.15 27.77
C ASP A 185 -20.99 1.37 27.40
N ILE A 186 -21.64 2.42 26.90
CA ILE A 186 -20.93 3.62 26.47
C ILE A 186 -20.24 4.35 27.65
N LEU A 187 -20.72 4.16 28.86
CA LEU A 187 -20.10 4.74 30.06
C LEU A 187 -18.83 4.01 30.49
N GLU A 188 -18.64 2.77 30.02
CA GLU A 188 -17.47 1.93 30.29
C GLU A 188 -16.60 1.73 29.02
N VAL A 189 -16.85 2.50 27.96
CA VAL A 189 -16.21 2.32 26.66
C VAL A 189 -14.68 2.36 26.73
N ASP A 190 -14.11 3.11 27.66
CA ASP A 190 -12.65 3.21 27.85
C ASP A 190 -12.01 1.89 28.29
N GLU A 191 -12.76 1.00 28.93
CA GLU A 191 -12.29 -0.34 29.33
C GLU A 191 -12.28 -1.33 28.17
N HIS A 192 -12.98 -1.01 27.08
CA HIS A 192 -13.17 -1.89 25.91
C HIS A 192 -12.48 -1.40 24.63
N LEU A 193 -11.52 -0.49 24.74
CA LEU A 193 -10.84 0.10 23.57
C LEU A 193 -10.12 -0.95 22.72
N ASP A 194 -9.54 -1.97 23.34
CA ASP A 194 -8.85 -3.05 22.62
C ASP A 194 -9.83 -3.91 21.82
N GLU A 195 -11.00 -4.23 22.38
CA GLU A 195 -12.06 -5.00 21.73
C GLU A 195 -12.61 -4.26 20.51
N ILE A 196 -12.89 -2.95 20.68
CA ILE A 196 -13.34 -2.07 19.60
C ILE A 196 -12.29 -1.97 18.50
N SER A 197 -11.03 -1.78 18.89
CA SER A 197 -9.90 -1.68 17.95
C SER A 197 -9.74 -2.96 17.14
N GLU A 198 -9.81 -4.12 17.79
CA GLU A 198 -9.68 -5.43 17.14
C GLU A 198 -10.85 -5.70 16.18
N TYR A 199 -12.08 -5.35 16.57
CA TYR A 199 -13.25 -5.44 15.72
C TYR A 199 -13.07 -4.60 14.45
N ILE A 200 -12.73 -3.32 14.61
CA ILE A 200 -12.52 -2.39 13.48
C ILE A 200 -11.38 -2.89 12.59
N ARG A 201 -10.29 -3.39 13.16
CA ARG A 201 -9.15 -3.94 12.42
C ARG A 201 -9.56 -5.13 11.55
N LYS A 202 -10.34 -6.08 12.09
CA LYS A 202 -10.83 -7.24 11.34
C LYS A 202 -11.71 -6.81 10.16
N GLU A 203 -12.66 -5.92 10.41
CA GLU A 203 -13.56 -5.42 9.38
C GLU A 203 -12.83 -4.65 8.27
N LEU A 204 -11.83 -3.82 8.64
CA LEU A 204 -11.01 -3.12 7.65
C LEU A 204 -10.19 -4.08 6.79
N ASN A 205 -9.61 -5.13 7.37
CA ASN A 205 -8.82 -6.12 6.63
C ASN A 205 -9.66 -6.94 5.63
N VAL A 206 -10.97 -7.03 5.81
CA VAL A 206 -11.88 -7.64 4.82
C VAL A 206 -12.13 -6.71 3.63
N VAL A 207 -12.11 -5.41 3.87
CA VAL A 207 -12.40 -4.39 2.83
C VAL A 207 -11.18 -4.11 1.96
N PHE A 208 -9.99 -4.15 2.54
CA PHE A 208 -8.72 -3.80 1.89
C PHE A 208 -7.82 -5.00 1.72
#